data_a0435dfac0200d396d483ffc1fb70ea4
#
_entry.id   a0435dfac0200d396d483ffc1fb70ea4
#
_cell.length_a   1.000
_cell.length_b   1.000
_cell.length_c   1.000
_cell.angle_alpha   90.00
_cell.angle_beta   90.00
_cell.angle_gamma   90.00
#
_symmetry.space_group_name_H-M   'P 1'
#
loop_
_entity.id
_entity.type
_entity.pdbx_description
1 polymer ?
#
loop_
_entity_poly.entity_id
_entity_poly.type
_entity_poly.pdbx_seq_one_letter_code
_entity_poly.pdbx_strand_id
1 'polypeptide(L)'
;LLPLHHIQRAIHSFFADVNEQALHLMMRHPECEAEAQRIVRKSNTLLRQHIGALKSTNWEKSRDEEGLKRLCQSAQENSLELMRRIQTAPSRAHAGTTDQD
;
A
#
# COMPACT_ATOMS: atom_id res chain seq x y z
N LEU A 1 20.86 -12.68 -9.63
CA LEU A 1 20.22 -11.41 -9.33
C LEU A 1 18.73 -11.45 -9.67
N LEU A 2 17.91 -10.95 -8.78
CA LEU A 2 16.46 -10.83 -9.03
C LEU A 2 16.23 -9.81 -10.15
N PRO A 3 15.39 -10.11 -11.15
CA PRO A 3 15.09 -9.15 -12.20
C PRO A 3 14.40 -7.91 -11.63
N LEU A 4 15.00 -6.74 -11.81
CA LEU A 4 14.49 -5.49 -11.22
C LEU A 4 13.09 -5.13 -11.72
N HIS A 5 12.80 -5.43 -12.99
CA HIS A 5 11.48 -5.12 -13.53
C HIS A 5 10.39 -5.98 -12.90
N HIS A 6 10.69 -7.21 -12.48
CA HIS A 6 9.75 -8.05 -11.75
C HIS A 6 9.46 -7.47 -10.36
N ILE A 7 10.49 -6.95 -9.70
CA ILE A 7 10.32 -6.33 -8.37
C ILE A 7 9.52 -5.03 -8.52
N GLN A 8 9.80 -4.23 -9.53
CA GLN A 8 9.04 -3.02 -9.79
C GLN A 8 7.57 -3.33 -10.01
N ARG A 9 7.28 -4.35 -10.83
CA ARG A 9 5.91 -4.78 -11.09
C ARG A 9 5.22 -5.28 -9.84
N ALA A 10 5.94 -6.04 -9.00
CA ALA A 10 5.40 -6.53 -7.74
C ALA A 10 5.02 -5.37 -6.81
N ILE A 11 5.89 -4.36 -6.69
CA ILE A 11 5.62 -3.19 -5.86
C ILE A 11 4.39 -2.43 -6.38
N HIS A 12 4.30 -2.21 -7.69
CA HIS A 12 3.11 -1.60 -8.29
C HIS A 12 1.84 -2.40 -7.99
N SER A 13 1.93 -3.72 -8.08
CA SER A 13 0.80 -4.61 -7.84
C SER A 13 0.30 -4.51 -6.40
N PHE A 14 1.21 -4.47 -5.43
CA PHE A 14 0.85 -4.36 -4.01
C PHE A 14 -0.04 -3.13 -3.77
N PHE A 15 0.34 -2.00 -4.30
CA PHE A 15 -0.39 -0.74 -4.05
C PHE A 15 -1.60 -0.58 -4.98
N ALA A 16 -1.57 -1.19 -6.18
CA ALA A 16 -2.75 -1.25 -7.03
C ALA A 16 -3.87 -2.04 -6.35
N ASP A 17 -3.52 -3.15 -5.68
CA ASP A 17 -4.49 -3.95 -4.93
C ASP A 17 -5.11 -3.14 -3.79
N VAL A 18 -4.31 -2.35 -3.07
CA VAL A 18 -4.81 -1.45 -2.03
C VAL A 18 -5.82 -0.46 -2.62
N ASN A 19 -5.46 0.17 -3.73
CA ASN A 19 -6.33 1.17 -4.37
C ASN A 19 -7.65 0.56 -4.85
N GLU A 20 -7.59 -0.65 -5.37
CA GLU A 20 -8.80 -1.37 -5.79
C GLU A 20 -9.71 -1.68 -4.59
N GLN A 21 -9.13 -2.17 -3.50
CA GLN A 21 -9.90 -2.47 -2.31
C GLN A 21 -10.46 -1.21 -1.65
N ALA A 22 -9.74 -0.10 -1.71
CA ALA A 22 -10.24 1.19 -1.23
C ALA A 22 -11.45 1.65 -2.06
N LEU A 23 -11.41 1.44 -3.37
CA LEU A 23 -12.55 1.74 -4.24
C LEU A 23 -13.77 0.89 -3.87
N HIS A 24 -13.57 -0.41 -3.65
CA HIS A 24 -14.64 -1.30 -3.21
C HIS A 24 -15.22 -0.86 -1.86
N LEU A 25 -14.37 -0.39 -0.95
CA LEU A 25 -14.82 0.15 0.33
C LEU A 25 -15.75 1.34 0.12
N MET A 26 -15.38 2.28 -0.75
CA MET A 26 -16.24 3.44 -1.04
C MET A 26 -17.59 3.03 -1.63
N MET A 27 -17.60 2.01 -2.47
CA MET A 27 -18.82 1.54 -3.11
C MET A 27 -19.76 0.83 -2.15
N ARG A 28 -19.20 0.02 -1.22
CA ARG A 28 -19.99 -0.73 -0.24
C ARG A 28 -20.38 0.09 0.97
N HIS A 29 -19.51 1.03 1.36
CA HIS A 29 -19.64 1.83 2.57
C HIS A 29 -19.35 3.29 2.25
N PRO A 30 -20.33 4.01 1.65
CA PRO A 30 -20.12 5.42 1.28
C PRO A 30 -19.70 6.30 2.45
N GLU A 31 -20.07 5.93 3.68
CA GLU A 31 -19.66 6.64 4.90
C GLU A 31 -18.16 6.55 5.15
N CYS A 32 -17.46 5.62 4.49
CA CYS A 32 -16.01 5.45 4.62
C CYS A 32 -15.23 6.16 3.51
N GLU A 33 -15.88 6.98 2.68
CA GLU A 33 -15.23 7.61 1.52
C GLU A 33 -13.99 8.40 1.92
N ALA A 34 -14.08 9.23 2.96
CA ALA A 34 -12.96 10.06 3.40
C ALA A 34 -11.76 9.21 3.82
N GLU A 35 -12.01 8.14 4.58
CA GLU A 35 -10.95 7.22 4.99
C GLU A 35 -10.36 6.49 3.78
N ALA A 36 -11.21 6.01 2.87
CA ALA A 36 -10.75 5.34 1.65
C ALA A 36 -9.84 6.25 0.82
N GLN A 37 -10.21 7.52 0.68
CA GLN A 37 -9.39 8.50 -0.04
C GLN A 37 -8.04 8.74 0.63
N ARG A 38 -8.02 8.80 1.97
CA ARG A 38 -6.76 8.92 2.72
C ARG A 38 -5.87 7.73 2.48
N ILE A 39 -6.44 6.53 2.45
CA ILE A 39 -5.69 5.29 2.20
C ILE A 39 -5.10 5.31 0.79
N VAL A 40 -5.87 5.73 -0.22
CA VAL A 40 -5.38 5.83 -1.59
C VAL A 40 -4.21 6.81 -1.69
N ARG A 41 -4.34 7.98 -1.05
CA ARG A 41 -3.24 8.96 -1.05
C ARG A 41 -1.98 8.40 -0.40
N LYS A 42 -2.14 7.71 0.74
CA LYS A 42 -1.00 7.07 1.42
C LYS A 42 -0.39 5.97 0.56
N SER A 43 -1.24 5.16 -0.07
CA SER A 43 -0.82 4.10 -0.99
C SER A 43 0.04 4.67 -2.12
N ASN A 44 -0.43 5.73 -2.76
CA ASN A 44 0.30 6.36 -3.87
C ASN A 44 1.61 6.98 -3.41
N THR A 45 1.65 7.58 -2.22
CA THR A 45 2.88 8.13 -1.64
C THR A 45 3.90 7.03 -1.39
N LEU A 46 3.46 5.92 -0.77
CA LEU A 46 4.34 4.79 -0.49
C LEU A 46 4.86 4.15 -1.78
N LEU A 47 3.99 4.01 -2.78
CA LEU A 47 4.40 3.50 -4.08
C LEU A 47 5.54 4.33 -4.66
N ARG A 48 5.37 5.66 -4.68
CA ARG A 48 6.41 6.55 -5.21
C ARG A 48 7.71 6.44 -4.42
N GLN A 49 7.62 6.34 -3.09
CA GLN A 49 8.80 6.20 -2.23
C GLN A 49 9.56 4.92 -2.52
N HIS A 50 8.86 3.79 -2.64
CA HIS A 50 9.50 2.50 -2.89
C HIS A 50 10.08 2.42 -4.31
N ILE A 51 9.35 2.92 -5.30
CA ILE A 51 9.85 2.95 -6.68
C ILE A 51 11.05 3.90 -6.78
N GLY A 52 11.00 5.04 -6.10
CA GLY A 52 12.13 5.97 -6.03
C GLY A 52 13.37 5.32 -5.43
N ALA A 53 13.21 4.60 -4.32
CA ALA A 53 14.32 3.88 -3.68
C ALA A 53 14.87 2.80 -4.61
N LEU A 54 13.99 2.09 -5.32
CA LEU A 54 14.42 1.07 -6.28
C LEU A 54 15.25 1.68 -7.40
N LYS A 55 14.87 2.84 -7.92
CA LYS A 55 15.55 3.48 -9.05
C LYS A 55 16.80 4.24 -8.64
N SER A 56 16.93 4.66 -7.39
CA SER A 56 18.05 5.47 -6.91
C SER A 56 19.33 4.66 -6.65
N THR A 57 19.26 3.34 -6.63
CA THR A 57 20.37 2.46 -6.34
C THR A 57 20.69 1.62 -7.56
N ASN A 58 22.01 1.50 -7.88
CA ASN A 58 22.44 0.57 -8.93
C ASN A 58 22.61 -0.82 -8.31
N TRP A 59 21.55 -1.60 -8.30
CA TRP A 59 21.49 -2.92 -7.67
C TRP A 59 22.43 -3.92 -8.35
N GLU A 60 22.61 -3.81 -9.67
CA GLU A 60 23.49 -4.70 -10.40
C GLU A 60 24.96 -4.49 -9.97
N LYS A 61 25.35 -3.24 -9.79
CA LYS A 61 26.71 -2.91 -9.38
C LYS A 61 26.95 -3.21 -7.91
N SER A 62 25.98 -2.91 -7.04
CA SER A 62 26.10 -3.11 -5.60
C SER A 62 25.98 -4.58 -5.20
N ARG A 63 25.23 -5.37 -5.96
CA ARG A 63 24.93 -6.78 -5.70
C ARG A 63 24.32 -6.99 -4.30
N ASP A 64 23.57 -6.00 -3.82
CA ASP A 64 22.95 -6.05 -2.51
C ASP A 64 21.57 -6.71 -2.60
N GLU A 65 21.56 -8.04 -2.75
CA GLU A 65 20.32 -8.80 -2.83
C GLU A 65 19.49 -8.69 -1.58
N GLU A 66 20.13 -8.65 -0.40
CA GLU A 66 19.41 -8.53 0.86
C GLU A 66 18.70 -7.18 0.98
N GLY A 67 19.37 -6.09 0.54
CA GLY A 67 18.74 -4.77 0.51
C GLY A 67 17.56 -4.74 -0.43
N LEU A 68 17.68 -5.38 -1.59
CA LEU A 68 16.61 -5.47 -2.57
C LEU A 68 15.41 -6.26 -2.03
N LYS A 69 15.67 -7.38 -1.36
CA LYS A 69 14.63 -8.18 -0.72
C LYS A 69 13.93 -7.39 0.39
N ARG A 70 14.70 -6.65 1.20
CA ARG A 70 14.12 -5.81 2.26
C ARG A 70 13.24 -4.72 1.68
N LEU A 71 13.63 -4.13 0.57
CA LEU A 71 12.81 -3.11 -0.10
C LEU A 71 11.46 -3.68 -0.54
N CYS A 72 11.50 -4.83 -1.21
CA CYS A 72 10.29 -5.52 -1.66
C CYS A 72 9.41 -5.91 -0.48
N GLN A 73 10.00 -6.46 0.56
CA GLN A 73 9.30 -6.88 1.78
C GLN A 73 8.67 -5.69 2.49
N SER A 74 9.39 -4.58 2.59
CA SER A 74 8.86 -3.35 3.18
C SER A 74 7.64 -2.84 2.43
N ALA A 75 7.70 -2.86 1.10
CA ALA A 75 6.56 -2.47 0.27
C ALA A 75 5.35 -3.36 0.53
N GLN A 76 5.56 -4.67 0.59
CA GLN A 76 4.49 -5.62 0.87
C GLN A 76 3.88 -5.39 2.25
N GLU A 77 4.70 -5.23 3.28
CA GLU A 77 4.23 -4.99 4.64
C GLU A 77 3.41 -3.71 4.74
N ASN A 78 3.87 -2.65 4.07
CA ASN A 78 3.14 -1.38 4.04
C ASN A 78 1.78 -1.52 3.34
N SER A 79 1.73 -2.28 2.25
CA SER A 79 0.47 -2.53 1.56
C SER A 79 -0.49 -3.34 2.41
N LEU A 80 0.00 -4.35 3.14
CA LEU A 80 -0.82 -5.17 4.02
C LEU A 80 -1.38 -4.36 5.19
N GLU A 81 -0.62 -3.41 5.70
CA GLU A 81 -1.10 -2.51 6.75
C GLU A 81 -2.27 -1.66 6.24
N LEU A 82 -2.16 -1.14 5.02
CA LEU A 82 -3.27 -0.38 4.42
C LEU A 82 -4.48 -1.27 4.16
N MET A 83 -4.27 -2.53 3.76
CA MET A 83 -5.36 -3.49 3.60
C MET A 83 -6.10 -3.73 4.91
N ARG A 84 -5.37 -3.84 6.04
CA ARG A 84 -5.99 -3.98 7.35
C ARG A 84 -6.85 -2.77 7.69
N ARG A 85 -6.37 -1.56 7.37
CA ARG A 85 -7.15 -0.34 7.60
C ARG A 85 -8.44 -0.33 6.79
N ILE A 86 -8.38 -0.81 5.55
CA ILE A 86 -9.57 -0.94 4.72
C ILE A 86 -10.57 -1.91 5.35
N GLN A 87 -10.10 -3.07 5.80
CA GLN A 87 -10.95 -4.10 6.38
C GLN A 87 -11.64 -3.65 7.66
N THR A 88 -10.98 -2.80 8.45
CA THR A 88 -11.51 -2.33 9.72
C THR A 88 -12.25 -1.00 9.65
N ALA A 89 -12.19 -0.32 8.51
CA ALA A 89 -12.79 1.01 8.37
C ALA A 89 -14.30 1.04 8.67
N PRO A 90 -15.12 0.10 8.17
CA PRO A 90 -16.56 0.11 8.49
C PRO A 90 -16.83 -0.02 9.98
N SER A 91 -16.09 -0.90 10.66
CA SER A 91 -16.26 -1.09 12.11
C SER A 91 -15.89 0.16 12.89
N ARG A 92 -14.82 0.86 12.48
CA ARG A 92 -14.42 2.11 13.14
C ARG A 92 -15.45 3.20 12.92
N ALA A 93 -16.04 3.29 11.73
CA ALA A 93 -17.08 4.27 11.44
C ALA A 93 -18.31 4.02 12.29
N HIS A 94 -18.73 2.75 12.42
CA HIS A 94 -19.88 2.38 13.27
C HIS A 94 -19.60 2.63 14.76
N ALA A 95 -18.39 2.31 15.22
CA ALA A 95 -18.00 2.57 16.60
C ALA A 95 -18.06 4.06 16.92
N GLY A 96 -17.57 4.92 16.02
CA GLY A 96 -17.63 6.35 16.17
C GLY A 96 -19.06 6.88 16.23
N THR A 97 -19.94 6.34 15.40
CA THR A 97 -21.36 6.71 15.39
C THR A 97 -22.06 6.27 16.69
N THR A 98 -21.74 5.07 17.15
CA THR A 98 -22.33 4.52 18.37
C THR A 98 -21.91 5.34 19.59
N ASP A 99 -20.67 5.78 19.64
CA ASP A 99 -20.15 6.56 20.76
C ASP A 99 -20.79 7.94 20.87
N GLN A 100 -21.38 8.44 19.82
CA GLN A 100 -22.07 9.76 19.80
C GLN A 100 -23.50 9.66 20.29
N ASP A 101 -24.05 8.48 20.31
CA ASP A 101 -25.39 8.25 20.79
C ASP A 101 -25.45 8.13 22.31
#